data_18b9e3e223ce968e2d6de486879a9fdb
#
_entry.id   18b9e3e223ce968e2d6de486879a9fdb
#
_cell.length_a   1.000
_cell.length_b   1.000
_cell.length_c   1.000
_cell.angle_alpha   90.00
_cell.angle_beta   90.00
_cell.angle_gamma   90.00
#
_symmetry.space_group_name_H-M   'P 1'
#
loop_
_entity.id
_entity.type
_entity.pdbx_description
1 polymer ?
#
loop_
_entity_poly.entity_id
_entity_poly.type
_entity_poly.pdbx_seq_one_letter_code
_entity_poly.pdbx_strand_id
1 'polypeptide(L)'
;KITGMTCGSCAAHVKKALEKVDGVESAEVAFPEGVAKISMLNGGAVEALSAAVSKLGYSSTVANQPTASSTRGLHIAIIGSGGAAMAAALKAVEQGARVTLIESGTIGGTCVNVGCVPSKIMIRAAHVAHLRRESPFDAGISSVNPVIRRDRLLSQQQARVDELRQAKYENILEANPAIAVERGRARFKNASTLLVSETGGSEHEVAFDRCLIATGASA
;
A
#
# COMPACT_ATOMS: atom_id res chain seq x y z
N LYS A 1 -10.61 -21.00 -5.31
CA LYS A 1 -11.65 -20.90 -4.27
C LYS A 1 -12.28 -22.27 -4.05
N ILE A 2 -12.58 -22.63 -2.80
CA ILE A 2 -13.16 -23.92 -2.43
C ILE A 2 -14.52 -23.67 -1.78
N THR A 3 -15.53 -24.40 -2.23
CA THR A 3 -16.90 -24.29 -1.71
C THR A 3 -17.35 -25.65 -1.13
N GLY A 4 -18.27 -25.61 -0.16
CA GLY A 4 -18.78 -26.79 0.52
C GLY A 4 -18.14 -27.11 1.88
N MET A 5 -17.09 -26.37 2.29
CA MET A 5 -16.53 -26.46 3.64
C MET A 5 -17.49 -25.84 4.66
N THR A 6 -17.70 -26.51 5.79
CA THR A 6 -18.62 -26.06 6.85
C THR A 6 -17.93 -25.74 8.17
N CYS A 7 -16.66 -26.11 8.33
CA CYS A 7 -15.91 -25.88 9.57
C CYS A 7 -14.39 -25.88 9.33
N GLY A 8 -13.62 -25.44 10.32
CA GLY A 8 -12.16 -25.44 10.26
C GLY A 8 -11.52 -26.84 10.09
N SER A 9 -12.19 -27.91 10.54
CA SER A 9 -11.73 -29.29 10.31
C SER A 9 -11.77 -29.66 8.83
N CYS A 10 -12.77 -29.16 8.08
CA CYS A 10 -12.84 -29.34 6.64
C CYS A 10 -11.64 -28.69 5.94
N ALA A 11 -11.27 -27.47 6.36
CA ALA A 11 -10.10 -26.77 5.82
C ALA A 11 -8.79 -27.54 6.07
N ALA A 12 -8.65 -28.15 7.25
CA ALA A 12 -7.50 -29.00 7.58
C ALA A 12 -7.42 -30.28 6.72
N HIS A 13 -8.55 -30.90 6.42
CA HIS A 13 -8.61 -32.08 5.53
C HIS A 13 -8.24 -31.70 4.09
N VAL A 14 -8.77 -30.59 3.60
CA VAL A 14 -8.44 -30.07 2.27
C VAL A 14 -6.95 -29.73 2.18
N LYS A 15 -6.38 -29.06 3.17
CA LYS A 15 -4.95 -28.75 3.24
C LYS A 15 -4.11 -30.02 3.08
N LYS A 16 -4.38 -31.05 3.89
CA LYS A 16 -3.66 -32.34 3.82
C LYS A 16 -3.79 -33.06 2.48
N ALA A 17 -4.93 -32.91 1.81
CA ALA A 17 -5.12 -33.50 0.49
C ALA A 17 -4.35 -32.76 -0.60
N LEU A 18 -4.26 -31.42 -0.50
CA LEU A 18 -3.50 -30.60 -1.42
C LEU A 18 -1.99 -30.81 -1.27
N GLU A 19 -1.50 -30.94 -0.04
CA GLU A 19 -0.08 -31.21 0.27
C GLU A 19 0.40 -32.60 -0.20
N LYS A 20 -0.52 -33.52 -0.53
CA LYS A 20 -0.20 -34.84 -1.11
C LYS A 20 -0.13 -34.85 -2.64
N VAL A 21 -0.45 -33.76 -3.29
CA VAL A 21 -0.35 -33.65 -4.75
C VAL A 21 1.11 -33.41 -5.13
N ASP A 22 1.60 -34.21 -6.08
CA ASP A 22 2.98 -34.09 -6.55
C ASP A 22 3.30 -32.67 -7.03
N GLY A 23 4.41 -32.15 -6.55
CA GLY A 23 4.88 -30.80 -6.88
C GLY A 23 4.35 -29.69 -5.96
N VAL A 24 3.51 -30.00 -4.98
CA VAL A 24 3.07 -29.04 -3.95
C VAL A 24 4.12 -28.97 -2.84
N GLU A 25 4.65 -27.77 -2.60
CA GLU A 25 5.59 -27.49 -1.51
C GLU A 25 4.84 -27.15 -0.21
N SER A 26 3.79 -26.35 -0.31
CA SER A 26 2.94 -25.98 0.82
C SER A 26 1.52 -25.62 0.37
N ALA A 27 0.55 -25.81 1.26
CA ALA A 27 -0.82 -25.37 1.08
C ALA A 27 -1.34 -24.71 2.35
N GLU A 28 -2.01 -23.57 2.21
CA GLU A 28 -2.77 -22.90 3.26
C GLU A 28 -4.23 -22.81 2.85
N VAL A 29 -5.15 -23.20 3.74
CA VAL A 29 -6.59 -23.17 3.48
C VAL A 29 -7.27 -22.36 4.57
N ALA A 30 -7.86 -21.24 4.18
CA ALA A 30 -8.58 -20.35 5.07
C ALA A 30 -10.08 -20.68 5.14
N PHE A 31 -10.63 -20.71 6.35
CA PHE A 31 -12.05 -20.83 6.65
C PHE A 31 -12.45 -19.67 7.60
N PRO A 32 -13.55 -18.95 7.35
CA PRO A 32 -14.67 -19.27 6.44
C PRO A 32 -14.52 -18.80 4.97
N GLU A 33 -13.44 -18.13 4.59
CA GLU A 33 -13.27 -17.46 3.29
C GLU A 33 -13.28 -18.44 2.10
N GLY A 34 -12.97 -19.72 2.35
CA GLY A 34 -12.92 -20.76 1.32
C GLY A 34 -11.79 -20.54 0.30
N VAL A 35 -10.67 -19.99 0.75
CA VAL A 35 -9.51 -19.72 -0.11
C VAL A 35 -8.38 -20.67 0.22
N ALA A 36 -7.84 -21.35 -0.79
CA ALA A 36 -6.59 -22.10 -0.68
C ALA A 36 -5.46 -21.36 -1.41
N LYS A 37 -4.34 -21.13 -0.72
CA LYS A 37 -3.08 -20.67 -1.30
C LYS A 37 -2.13 -21.84 -1.37
N ILE A 38 -1.55 -22.09 -2.55
CA ILE A 38 -0.72 -23.27 -2.80
C ILE A 38 0.58 -22.81 -3.43
N SER A 39 1.72 -23.20 -2.83
CA SER A 39 3.04 -23.04 -3.40
C SER A 39 3.46 -24.31 -4.13
N MET A 40 3.93 -24.19 -5.37
CA MET A 40 4.34 -25.33 -6.20
C MET A 40 5.77 -25.15 -6.71
N LEU A 41 6.54 -26.23 -6.73
CA LEU A 41 7.95 -26.23 -7.17
C LEU A 41 8.11 -26.10 -8.70
N ASN A 42 7.19 -26.65 -9.48
CA ASN A 42 7.18 -26.56 -10.94
C ASN A 42 5.73 -26.52 -11.40
N GLY A 43 5.31 -25.56 -12.20
CA GLY A 43 3.94 -25.29 -12.66
C GLY A 43 3.05 -26.52 -12.81
N GLY A 44 2.64 -27.09 -11.69
CA GLY A 44 1.91 -28.34 -11.60
C GLY A 44 0.48 -28.21 -12.12
N ALA A 45 -0.08 -29.31 -12.57
CA ALA A 45 -1.40 -29.36 -13.18
C ALA A 45 -2.49 -28.93 -12.18
N VAL A 46 -3.12 -27.82 -12.44
CA VAL A 46 -4.27 -27.29 -11.67
C VAL A 46 -5.39 -28.33 -11.59
N GLU A 47 -5.49 -29.20 -12.60
CA GLU A 47 -6.42 -30.30 -12.68
C GLU A 47 -6.21 -31.32 -11.54
N ALA A 48 -4.95 -31.61 -11.17
CA ALA A 48 -4.63 -32.54 -10.08
C ALA A 48 -5.05 -31.96 -8.71
N LEU A 49 -4.87 -30.65 -8.51
CA LEU A 49 -5.34 -29.97 -7.30
C LEU A 49 -6.86 -29.96 -7.21
N SER A 50 -7.55 -29.69 -8.32
CA SER A 50 -9.00 -29.71 -8.39
C SER A 50 -9.56 -31.11 -8.14
N ALA A 51 -8.92 -32.14 -8.69
CA ALA A 51 -9.29 -33.54 -8.48
C ALA A 51 -9.09 -33.98 -7.02
N ALA A 52 -8.03 -33.51 -6.34
CA ALA A 52 -7.78 -33.80 -4.93
C ALA A 52 -8.87 -33.23 -4.02
N VAL A 53 -9.34 -32.01 -4.32
CA VAL A 53 -10.43 -31.35 -3.58
C VAL A 53 -11.76 -32.02 -3.86
N SER A 54 -12.04 -32.39 -5.12
CA SER A 54 -13.27 -33.04 -5.53
C SER A 54 -13.44 -34.45 -4.91
N LYS A 55 -12.35 -35.21 -4.72
CA LYS A 55 -12.35 -36.51 -4.02
C LYS A 55 -12.82 -36.42 -2.57
N LEU A 56 -12.72 -35.26 -1.95
CA LEU A 56 -13.23 -35.01 -0.60
C LEU A 56 -14.68 -34.49 -0.58
N GLY A 57 -15.34 -34.42 -1.75
CA GLY A 57 -16.71 -33.93 -1.87
C GLY A 57 -16.87 -32.43 -1.89
N TYR A 58 -15.78 -31.68 -2.06
CA TYR A 58 -15.81 -30.22 -2.18
C TYR A 58 -15.68 -29.80 -3.65
N SER A 59 -16.22 -28.62 -3.98
CA SER A 59 -16.03 -28.03 -5.30
C SER A 59 -14.93 -26.97 -5.25
N SER A 60 -14.05 -26.97 -6.24
CA SER A 60 -13.01 -25.96 -6.39
C SER A 60 -13.17 -25.21 -7.71
N THR A 61 -13.02 -23.89 -7.64
CA THR A 61 -12.83 -23.04 -8.81
C THR A 61 -11.47 -22.39 -8.70
N VAL A 62 -10.68 -22.48 -9.77
CA VAL A 62 -9.48 -21.67 -9.85
C VAL A 62 -9.95 -20.23 -9.78
N ALA A 63 -9.63 -19.52 -8.69
CA ALA A 63 -9.67 -18.08 -8.76
C ALA A 63 -8.64 -17.76 -9.82
N ASN A 64 -9.06 -17.19 -10.94
CA ASN A 64 -8.17 -16.47 -11.81
C ASN A 64 -7.59 -15.35 -10.91
N GLN A 65 -6.47 -15.65 -10.25
CA GLN A 65 -5.55 -14.56 -10.04
C GLN A 65 -5.37 -14.00 -11.44
N PRO A 66 -5.54 -12.68 -11.65
CA PRO A 66 -5.06 -12.11 -12.88
C PRO A 66 -3.66 -12.69 -13.00
N THR A 67 -3.42 -13.48 -14.02
CA THR A 67 -2.09 -14.05 -14.31
C THR A 67 -1.19 -12.87 -14.09
N ALA A 68 -0.33 -12.95 -13.07
CA ALA A 68 0.65 -11.92 -12.83
C ALA A 68 1.42 -11.90 -14.15
N SER A 69 0.96 -11.04 -15.04
CA SER A 69 1.68 -10.71 -16.25
C SER A 69 3.01 -10.32 -15.68
N SER A 70 4.02 -11.14 -15.93
CA SER A 70 5.34 -10.99 -15.35
C SER A 70 5.71 -9.51 -15.50
N THR A 71 5.60 -8.74 -14.43
CA THR A 71 6.03 -7.33 -14.41
C THR A 71 7.54 -7.25 -14.37
N ARG A 72 8.21 -8.41 -14.34
CA ARG A 72 9.66 -8.53 -14.33
C ARG A 72 10.23 -7.85 -15.58
N GLY A 73 11.00 -6.80 -15.34
CA GLY A 73 11.58 -5.96 -16.39
C GLY A 73 10.68 -4.83 -16.91
N LEU A 74 9.40 -4.72 -16.50
CA LEU A 74 8.55 -3.58 -16.89
C LEU A 74 9.06 -2.28 -16.26
N HIS A 75 8.94 -1.20 -17.02
CA HIS A 75 9.13 0.16 -16.52
C HIS A 75 7.77 0.82 -16.27
N ILE A 76 7.49 1.17 -15.02
CA ILE A 76 6.23 1.77 -14.62
C ILE A 76 6.48 3.23 -14.23
N ALA A 77 5.86 4.15 -14.94
CA ALA A 77 5.81 5.56 -14.54
C ALA A 77 4.63 5.80 -13.57
N ILE A 78 4.87 6.53 -12.49
CA ILE A 78 3.84 6.90 -11.51
C ILE A 78 3.86 8.42 -11.35
N ILE A 79 2.73 9.07 -11.63
CA ILE A 79 2.57 10.52 -11.49
C ILE A 79 1.94 10.82 -10.14
N GLY A 80 2.71 11.41 -9.22
CA GLY A 80 2.36 11.69 -7.83
C GLY A 80 3.11 10.81 -6.84
N SER A 81 3.15 11.19 -5.57
CA SER A 81 3.87 10.52 -4.48
C SER A 81 3.03 10.31 -3.21
N GLY A 82 1.72 10.42 -3.32
CA GLY A 82 0.80 10.14 -2.21
C GLY A 82 0.70 8.66 -1.86
N GLY A 83 -0.15 8.32 -0.89
CA GLY A 83 -0.29 6.95 -0.38
C GLY A 83 -0.59 5.90 -1.46
N ALA A 84 -1.42 6.25 -2.47
CA ALA A 84 -1.72 5.35 -3.59
C ALA A 84 -0.50 5.11 -4.47
N ALA A 85 0.25 6.18 -4.79
CA ALA A 85 1.49 6.10 -5.56
C ALA A 85 2.53 5.23 -4.86
N MET A 86 2.73 5.44 -3.55
CA MET A 86 3.68 4.66 -2.74
C MET A 86 3.32 3.17 -2.69
N ALA A 87 2.05 2.86 -2.43
CA ALA A 87 1.59 1.47 -2.40
C ALA A 87 1.80 0.77 -3.75
N ALA A 88 1.50 1.46 -4.85
CA ALA A 88 1.69 0.93 -6.19
C ALA A 88 3.18 0.77 -6.55
N ALA A 89 4.03 1.75 -6.21
CA ALA A 89 5.47 1.69 -6.46
C ALA A 89 6.12 0.50 -5.74
N LEU A 90 5.85 0.35 -4.44
CA LEU A 90 6.39 -0.74 -3.65
C LEU A 90 5.92 -2.10 -4.17
N LYS A 91 4.62 -2.22 -4.51
CA LYS A 91 4.09 -3.47 -5.07
C LYS A 91 4.65 -3.80 -6.44
N ALA A 92 4.89 -2.81 -7.28
CA ALA A 92 5.50 -2.99 -8.58
C ALA A 92 6.95 -3.51 -8.46
N VAL A 93 7.73 -2.91 -7.56
CA VAL A 93 9.12 -3.33 -7.29
C VAL A 93 9.16 -4.74 -6.70
N GLU A 94 8.28 -5.07 -5.77
CA GLU A 94 8.14 -6.44 -5.22
C GLU A 94 7.91 -7.48 -6.33
N GLN A 95 7.23 -7.10 -7.40
CA GLN A 95 6.99 -7.95 -8.56
C GLN A 95 8.08 -7.89 -9.63
N GLY A 96 9.18 -7.17 -9.37
CA GLY A 96 10.34 -7.10 -10.25
C GLY A 96 10.27 -6.04 -11.35
N ALA A 97 9.36 -5.06 -11.24
CA ALA A 97 9.34 -3.89 -12.10
C ALA A 97 10.34 -2.83 -11.60
N ARG A 98 10.80 -1.96 -12.50
CA ARG A 98 11.42 -0.69 -12.14
C ARG A 98 10.37 0.43 -12.20
N VAL A 99 10.51 1.42 -11.35
CA VAL A 99 9.54 2.52 -11.20
C VAL A 99 10.22 3.86 -11.38
N THR A 100 9.62 4.76 -12.15
CA THR A 100 9.91 6.19 -12.09
C THR A 100 8.71 6.90 -11.47
N LEU A 101 8.90 7.47 -10.29
CA LEU A 101 7.90 8.24 -9.57
C LEU A 101 8.16 9.72 -9.79
N ILE A 102 7.17 10.44 -10.34
CA ILE A 102 7.31 11.85 -10.72
C ILE A 102 6.43 12.69 -9.78
N GLU A 103 7.06 13.66 -9.09
CA GLU A 103 6.38 14.52 -8.14
C GLU A 103 6.71 16.00 -8.39
N SER A 104 5.67 16.79 -8.58
CA SER A 104 5.81 18.25 -8.81
C SER A 104 5.81 19.09 -7.54
N GLY A 105 5.43 18.50 -6.41
CA GLY A 105 5.32 19.18 -5.12
C GLY A 105 6.11 18.48 -4.02
N THR A 106 5.52 18.44 -2.84
CA THR A 106 6.11 17.78 -1.67
C THR A 106 5.79 16.29 -1.67
N ILE A 107 6.82 15.45 -1.50
CA ILE A 107 6.65 13.99 -1.36
C ILE A 107 5.63 13.66 -0.27
N GLY A 108 4.83 12.61 -0.48
CA GLY A 108 3.86 12.10 0.49
C GLY A 108 2.41 12.54 0.25
N GLY A 109 2.20 13.50 -0.64
CA GLY A 109 0.87 13.97 -1.04
C GLY A 109 0.09 14.67 0.08
N THR A 110 -1.21 14.84 -0.14
CA THR A 110 -2.10 15.64 0.71
C THR A 110 -2.21 15.13 2.15
N CYS A 111 -2.36 13.82 2.35
CA CYS A 111 -2.69 13.25 3.65
C CYS A 111 -1.62 13.53 4.72
N VAL A 112 -0.35 13.30 4.42
CA VAL A 112 0.73 13.53 5.40
C VAL A 112 1.05 15.00 5.54
N ASN A 113 1.08 15.77 4.44
CA ASN A 113 1.60 17.14 4.45
C ASN A 113 0.59 18.18 4.95
N VAL A 114 -0.66 18.12 4.49
CA VAL A 114 -1.65 19.18 4.74
C VAL A 114 -3.03 18.66 5.13
N GLY A 115 -3.25 17.35 5.15
CA GLY A 115 -4.56 16.73 5.39
C GLY A 115 -4.69 16.00 6.71
N CYS A 116 -4.76 14.66 6.64
CA CYS A 116 -5.12 13.79 7.77
C CYS A 116 -4.15 13.92 8.95
N VAL A 117 -2.85 13.96 8.70
CA VAL A 117 -1.84 13.96 9.77
C VAL A 117 -1.87 15.27 10.54
N PRO A 118 -1.69 16.45 9.92
CA PRO A 118 -1.69 17.71 10.69
C PRO A 118 -3.04 17.95 11.39
N SER A 119 -4.18 17.62 10.76
CA SER A 119 -5.49 17.80 11.40
C SER A 119 -5.65 16.91 12.62
N LYS A 120 -5.25 15.64 12.57
CA LYS A 120 -5.34 14.71 13.71
C LYS A 120 -4.42 15.10 14.86
N ILE A 121 -3.25 15.67 14.58
CA ILE A 121 -2.36 16.20 15.60
C ILE A 121 -3.04 17.34 16.35
N MET A 122 -3.66 18.28 15.65
CA MET A 122 -4.35 19.42 16.27
C MET A 122 -5.62 19.00 17.01
N ILE A 123 -6.41 18.06 16.46
CA ILE A 123 -7.57 17.49 17.16
C ILE A 123 -7.14 16.83 18.47
N ARG A 124 -6.03 16.07 18.46
CA ARG A 124 -5.51 15.45 19.67
C ARG A 124 -5.02 16.48 20.69
N ALA A 125 -4.36 17.55 20.25
CA ALA A 125 -3.94 18.64 21.13
C ALA A 125 -5.15 19.34 21.79
N ALA A 126 -6.18 19.64 21.01
CA ALA A 126 -7.44 20.20 21.50
C ALA A 126 -8.13 19.28 22.52
N HIS A 127 -8.18 17.98 22.24
CA HIS A 127 -8.74 16.98 23.15
C HIS A 127 -7.96 16.92 24.48
N VAL A 128 -6.64 16.93 24.44
CA VAL A 128 -5.81 16.98 25.66
C VAL A 128 -6.07 18.26 26.45
N ALA A 129 -6.20 19.40 25.80
CA ALA A 129 -6.53 20.67 26.49
C ALA A 129 -7.92 20.63 27.14
N HIS A 130 -8.90 20.03 26.46
CA HIS A 130 -10.25 19.82 26.98
C HIS A 130 -10.24 18.93 28.22
N LEU A 131 -9.60 17.75 28.15
CA LEU A 131 -9.49 16.83 29.29
C LEU A 131 -8.76 17.42 30.52
N ARG A 132 -7.84 18.35 30.29
CA ARG A 132 -7.19 19.07 31.41
C ARG A 132 -8.11 20.08 32.08
N ARG A 133 -9.02 20.68 31.33
CA ARG A 133 -10.00 21.65 31.81
C ARG A 133 -11.22 20.99 32.44
N GLU A 134 -11.66 19.88 31.86
CA GLU A 134 -12.89 19.17 32.26
C GLU A 134 -12.57 17.69 32.49
N SER A 135 -12.33 17.33 33.75
CA SER A 135 -12.06 15.94 34.12
C SER A 135 -13.38 15.22 34.47
N PRO A 136 -13.64 14.03 33.92
CA PRO A 136 -14.75 13.19 34.41
C PRO A 136 -14.48 12.58 35.80
N PHE A 137 -13.28 12.79 36.33
CA PHE A 137 -12.83 12.33 37.67
C PHE A 137 -12.47 13.49 38.58
N ASP A 138 -13.25 14.55 38.54
CA ASP A 138 -13.02 15.83 39.23
C ASP A 138 -12.91 15.71 40.77
N ALA A 139 -13.52 14.70 41.38
CA ALA A 139 -13.37 14.38 42.80
C ALA A 139 -11.93 13.96 43.17
N GLY A 140 -11.15 13.38 42.24
CA GLY A 140 -9.79 12.90 42.49
C GLY A 140 -8.72 13.58 41.64
N ILE A 141 -9.11 14.15 40.52
CA ILE A 141 -8.20 14.83 39.56
C ILE A 141 -8.71 16.25 39.33
N SER A 142 -8.07 17.22 39.96
CA SER A 142 -8.44 18.62 39.83
C SER A 142 -8.28 19.11 38.36
N SER A 143 -9.27 19.88 37.93
CA SER A 143 -9.21 20.55 36.63
C SER A 143 -8.22 21.71 36.65
N VAL A 144 -7.54 21.94 35.52
CA VAL A 144 -6.57 23.01 35.31
C VAL A 144 -6.84 23.70 33.99
N ASN A 145 -6.94 25.02 33.98
CA ASN A 145 -6.98 25.77 32.70
C ASN A 145 -5.61 25.77 32.01
N PRO A 146 -5.44 25.05 30.90
CA PRO A 146 -4.17 25.00 30.20
C PRO A 146 -3.88 26.32 29.48
N VAL A 147 -2.65 26.82 29.56
CA VAL A 147 -2.19 27.91 28.74
C VAL A 147 -1.86 27.35 27.32
N ILE A 148 -2.62 27.79 26.34
CA ILE A 148 -2.44 27.32 24.94
C ILE A 148 -1.54 28.31 24.19
N ARG A 149 -0.36 27.85 23.80
CA ARG A 149 0.57 28.61 22.92
C ARG A 149 0.45 28.07 21.50
N ARG A 150 -0.38 28.71 20.69
CA ARG A 150 -0.72 28.26 19.35
C ARG A 150 0.50 28.18 18.41
N ASP A 151 1.39 29.14 18.50
CA ASP A 151 2.64 29.19 17.74
C ASP A 151 3.50 27.93 17.95
N ARG A 152 3.66 27.53 19.20
CA ARG A 152 4.41 26.32 19.57
C ARG A 152 3.71 25.03 19.15
N LEU A 153 2.38 24.99 19.22
CA LEU A 153 1.61 23.84 18.75
C LEU A 153 1.73 23.66 17.24
N LEU A 154 1.72 24.76 16.48
CA LEU A 154 1.92 24.72 15.03
C LEU A 154 3.33 24.26 14.67
N SER A 155 4.36 24.77 15.35
CA SER A 155 5.75 24.33 15.15
C SER A 155 5.92 22.85 15.48
N GLN A 156 5.31 22.36 16.56
CA GLN A 156 5.34 20.95 16.93
C GLN A 156 4.56 20.07 15.94
N GLN A 157 3.42 20.55 15.43
CA GLN A 157 2.66 19.89 14.37
C GLN A 157 3.52 19.71 13.12
N GLN A 158 4.16 20.79 12.65
CA GLN A 158 5.00 20.75 11.48
C GLN A 158 6.18 19.79 11.64
N ALA A 159 6.87 19.84 12.78
CA ALA A 159 7.98 18.92 13.04
C ALA A 159 7.53 17.45 12.98
N ARG A 160 6.34 17.11 13.52
CA ARG A 160 5.79 15.75 13.44
C ARG A 160 5.38 15.35 12.00
N VAL A 161 4.88 16.29 11.21
CA VAL A 161 4.58 16.06 9.79
C VAL A 161 5.86 15.75 9.03
N ASP A 162 6.91 16.54 9.25
CA ASP A 162 8.20 16.36 8.59
C ASP A 162 8.85 15.02 8.96
N GLU A 163 8.83 14.66 10.25
CA GLU A 163 9.32 13.38 10.74
C GLU A 163 8.58 12.19 10.08
N LEU A 164 7.25 12.25 10.00
CA LEU A 164 6.45 11.20 9.38
C LEU A 164 6.67 11.12 7.87
N ARG A 165 6.79 12.26 7.19
CA ARG A 165 7.11 12.31 5.76
C ARG A 165 8.46 11.66 5.51
N GLN A 166 9.48 12.08 6.24
CA GLN A 166 10.82 11.52 6.12
C GLN A 166 10.82 10.00 6.34
N ALA A 167 10.24 9.54 7.46
CA ALA A 167 10.29 8.12 7.85
C ALA A 167 9.44 7.20 6.96
N LYS A 168 8.28 7.69 6.47
CA LYS A 168 7.28 6.83 5.81
C LYS A 168 7.23 7.00 4.29
N TYR A 169 7.92 8.00 3.74
CA TYR A 169 7.96 8.24 2.30
C TYR A 169 9.39 8.39 1.81
N GLU A 170 10.13 9.41 2.26
CA GLU A 170 11.43 9.75 1.70
C GLU A 170 12.47 8.64 1.95
N ASN A 171 12.64 8.19 3.18
CA ASN A 171 13.58 7.09 3.50
C ASN A 171 13.22 5.77 2.78
N ILE A 172 11.92 5.51 2.57
CA ILE A 172 11.50 4.30 1.85
C ILE A 172 11.86 4.39 0.37
N LEU A 173 11.69 5.56 -0.24
CA LEU A 173 12.06 5.80 -1.64
C LEU A 173 13.57 5.71 -1.82
N GLU A 174 14.34 6.35 -0.93
CA GLU A 174 15.81 6.34 -0.94
C GLU A 174 16.39 4.92 -0.75
N ALA A 175 15.75 4.11 0.08
CA ALA A 175 16.16 2.72 0.32
C ALA A 175 15.85 1.75 -0.84
N ASN A 176 15.09 2.18 -1.85
CA ASN A 176 14.67 1.33 -2.97
C ASN A 176 15.32 1.74 -4.29
N PRO A 177 16.43 1.12 -4.69
CA PRO A 177 17.15 1.50 -5.91
C PRO A 177 16.37 1.21 -7.21
N ALA A 178 15.29 0.41 -7.14
CA ALA A 178 14.41 0.17 -8.27
C ALA A 178 13.33 1.27 -8.45
N ILE A 179 13.30 2.28 -7.56
CA ILE A 179 12.41 3.43 -7.63
C ILE A 179 13.26 4.69 -7.86
N ALA A 180 13.22 5.21 -9.06
CA ALA A 180 13.78 6.54 -9.36
C ALA A 180 12.73 7.60 -9.02
N VAL A 181 13.14 8.66 -8.31
CA VAL A 181 12.27 9.80 -8.00
C VAL A 181 12.69 10.99 -8.83
N GLU A 182 11.78 11.51 -9.63
CA GLU A 182 11.99 12.68 -10.46
C GLU A 182 11.14 13.84 -9.97
N ARG A 183 11.77 15.02 -9.87
CA ARG A 183 11.12 16.26 -9.46
C ARG A 183 10.69 17.05 -10.68
N GLY A 184 9.39 17.17 -10.88
CA GLY A 184 8.86 17.91 -12.00
C GLY A 184 7.39 17.66 -12.28
N ARG A 185 6.87 18.36 -13.25
CA ARG A 185 5.49 18.22 -13.71
C ARG A 185 5.45 17.34 -14.94
N ALA A 186 4.73 16.21 -14.84
CA ALA A 186 4.57 15.27 -15.95
C ALA A 186 3.37 15.64 -16.83
N ARG A 187 3.55 15.48 -18.16
CA ARG A 187 2.47 15.46 -19.15
C ARG A 187 2.71 14.35 -20.18
N PHE A 188 1.65 13.79 -20.72
CA PHE A 188 1.79 12.78 -21.78
C PHE A 188 2.28 13.42 -23.07
N LYS A 189 3.34 12.88 -23.64
CA LYS A 189 3.75 13.14 -25.01
C LYS A 189 3.01 12.22 -25.98
N ASN A 190 2.92 10.95 -25.61
CA ASN A 190 2.20 9.90 -26.35
C ASN A 190 1.81 8.76 -25.37
N ALA A 191 1.34 7.63 -25.89
CA ALA A 191 0.86 6.49 -25.10
C ALA A 191 1.95 5.77 -24.30
N SER A 192 3.24 6.02 -24.56
CA SER A 192 4.38 5.33 -23.93
C SER A 192 5.47 6.28 -23.41
N THR A 193 5.25 7.60 -23.47
CA THR A 193 6.26 8.59 -23.10
C THR A 193 5.63 9.77 -22.39
N LEU A 194 6.19 10.12 -21.23
CA LEU A 194 5.91 11.38 -20.53
C LEU A 194 6.99 12.42 -20.86
N LEU A 195 6.60 13.68 -20.83
CA LEU A 195 7.51 14.83 -20.74
C LEU A 195 7.46 15.32 -19.31
N VAL A 196 8.62 15.42 -18.69
CA VAL A 196 8.78 15.93 -17.32
C VAL A 196 9.47 17.28 -17.39
N SER A 197 8.76 18.33 -16.93
CA SER A 197 9.27 19.68 -16.85
C SER A 197 9.75 19.96 -15.43
N GLU A 198 11.03 20.19 -15.26
CA GLU A 198 11.66 20.54 -13.98
C GLU A 198 11.42 22.00 -13.59
N THR A 199 11.59 22.31 -12.31
CA THR A 199 11.42 23.69 -11.80
C THR A 199 12.37 24.71 -12.44
N GLY A 200 13.49 24.26 -13.04
CA GLY A 200 14.45 25.09 -13.77
C GLY A 200 14.14 25.32 -15.25
N GLY A 201 13.00 24.77 -15.75
CA GLY A 201 12.55 24.94 -17.14
C GLY A 201 13.15 23.93 -18.12
N SER A 202 14.01 22.99 -17.69
CA SER A 202 14.42 21.86 -18.51
C SER A 202 13.28 20.86 -18.69
N GLU A 203 13.21 20.26 -19.86
CA GLU A 203 12.29 19.15 -20.13
C GLU A 203 13.06 17.91 -20.59
N HIS A 204 12.64 16.76 -20.12
CA HIS A 204 13.16 15.48 -20.60
C HIS A 204 12.06 14.45 -20.76
N GLU A 205 12.37 13.36 -21.47
CA GLU A 205 11.43 12.31 -21.79
C GLU A 205 11.62 11.11 -20.85
N VAL A 206 10.51 10.59 -20.33
CA VAL A 206 10.45 9.34 -19.58
C VAL A 206 9.60 8.33 -20.34
N ALA A 207 10.25 7.33 -20.91
CA ALA A 207 9.56 6.21 -21.56
C ALA A 207 9.05 5.24 -20.49
N PHE A 208 7.90 4.60 -20.74
CA PHE A 208 7.29 3.65 -19.83
C PHE A 208 6.50 2.57 -20.55
N ASP A 209 6.33 1.41 -19.93
CA ASP A 209 5.45 0.34 -20.40
C ASP A 209 4.02 0.51 -19.88
N ARG A 210 3.88 1.03 -18.63
CA ARG A 210 2.60 1.33 -17.99
C ARG A 210 2.73 2.62 -17.19
N CYS A 211 1.64 3.37 -17.12
CA CYS A 211 1.58 4.59 -16.32
C CYS A 211 0.42 4.55 -15.33
N LEU A 212 0.71 4.92 -14.09
CA LEU A 212 -0.28 5.15 -13.06
C LEU A 212 -0.42 6.66 -12.80
N ILE A 213 -1.65 7.17 -12.94
CA ILE A 213 -1.98 8.55 -12.57
C ILE A 213 -2.47 8.54 -11.13
N ALA A 214 -1.67 9.07 -10.21
CA ALA A 214 -1.94 9.11 -8.78
C ALA A 214 -1.76 10.54 -8.23
N THR A 215 -2.20 11.53 -9.00
CA THR A 215 -2.03 12.97 -8.72
C THR A 215 -2.86 13.46 -7.52
N GLY A 216 -3.77 12.65 -7.03
CA GLY A 216 -4.64 12.99 -5.90
C GLY A 216 -5.71 14.03 -6.24
N ALA A 217 -6.10 14.80 -5.23
CA ALA A 217 -7.04 15.89 -5.33
C ALA A 217 -6.55 17.11 -4.55
N SER A 218 -6.92 18.28 -5.03
CA SER A 218 -6.76 19.56 -4.34
C SER A 218 -8.12 20.22 -4.15
N ALA A 219 -8.23 21.03 -3.11
CA ALA A 219 -9.39 21.89 -2.91
C ALA A 219 -9.34 23.06 -3.90
#